data_8e18799ea5231c727104e7a68c60510a
#
_entry.id   8e18799ea5231c727104e7a68c60510a
#
_cell.length_a   1.000
_cell.length_b   1.000
_cell.length_c   1.000
_cell.angle_alpha   90.00
_cell.angle_beta   90.00
_cell.angle_gamma   90.00
#
_symmetry.space_group_name_H-M   'P 1'
#
loop_
_entity.id
_entity.type
_entity.pdbx_description
1 polymer ?
#
loop_
_entity_poly.entity_id
_entity_poly.type
_entity_poly.pdbx_seq_one_letter_code
_entity_poly.pdbx_strand_id
1 'polypeptide(L)'
;MKMKRLFMVVVAMLSMTMTFAENETAANLNEVYNLKTVNMNKLSQTLGLSKDQVESFAEIHKTFSAELLFAAQANGEERQKMVDKAINKDLAYMNYILSPAQYRNYVMLLNVTLINRGLK
;
A
#
# COMPACT_ATOMS: atom_id res chain seq x y z
N MET A 1 2.48 -17.73 -17.17
CA MET A 1 3.14 -16.90 -16.50
C MET A 1 2.89 -16.84 -15.04
N LYS A 2 3.83 -17.42 -14.34
CA LYS A 2 3.75 -17.59 -12.90
C LYS A 2 3.66 -16.26 -12.16
N MET A 3 4.35 -15.23 -12.64
CA MET A 3 4.34 -13.93 -11.97
C MET A 3 2.96 -13.27 -11.97
N LYS A 4 2.22 -13.39 -13.07
CA LYS A 4 0.88 -12.81 -13.11
C LYS A 4 -0.05 -13.46 -12.09
N ARG A 5 0.08 -14.78 -11.92
CA ARG A 5 -0.74 -15.48 -10.92
C ARG A 5 -0.43 -15.03 -9.51
N LEU A 6 0.86 -14.84 -9.22
CA LEU A 6 1.27 -14.37 -7.91
C LEU A 6 0.75 -12.96 -7.65
N PHE A 7 0.82 -12.09 -8.64
CA PHE A 7 0.26 -10.74 -8.51
C PHE A 7 -1.22 -10.78 -8.22
N MET A 8 -1.95 -11.62 -8.93
CA MET A 8 -3.39 -11.71 -8.72
C MET A 8 -3.73 -12.17 -7.32
N VAL A 9 -2.98 -13.13 -6.80
CA VAL A 9 -3.19 -13.61 -5.44
C VAL A 9 -2.94 -12.51 -4.43
N VAL A 10 -1.82 -11.79 -4.58
CA VAL A 10 -1.48 -10.69 -3.66
C VAL A 10 -2.50 -9.57 -3.78
N VAL A 11 -2.89 -9.22 -4.99
CA VAL A 11 -3.90 -8.18 -5.21
C VAL A 11 -5.21 -8.58 -4.56
N ALA A 12 -5.62 -9.84 -4.69
CA ALA A 12 -6.84 -10.31 -4.05
C ALA A 12 -6.74 -10.18 -2.53
N MET A 13 -5.60 -10.51 -1.95
CA MET A 13 -5.40 -10.36 -0.51
C MET A 13 -5.42 -8.90 -0.09
N LEU A 14 -4.82 -8.02 -0.86
CA LEU A 14 -4.84 -6.59 -0.58
C LEU A 14 -6.25 -6.04 -0.74
N SER A 15 -7.02 -6.57 -1.67
CA SER A 15 -8.38 -6.13 -1.93
C SER A 15 -9.38 -6.61 -0.90
N MET A 16 -9.07 -7.70 -0.20
CA MET A 16 -10.00 -8.26 0.78
C MET A 16 -10.36 -7.29 1.90
N THR A 17 -9.52 -6.28 2.12
CA THR A 17 -9.80 -5.27 3.12
C THR A 17 -10.83 -4.26 2.67
N MET A 18 -11.31 -4.39 1.43
CA MET A 18 -12.26 -3.44 0.84
C MET A 18 -13.73 -3.84 1.01
N THR A 19 -14.01 -4.87 1.77
CA THR A 19 -15.33 -5.47 1.78
C THR A 19 -16.44 -4.64 2.40
N PHE A 20 -16.17 -3.45 2.89
CA PHE A 20 -17.16 -2.74 3.69
C PHE A 20 -17.31 -1.27 3.35
N ALA A 21 -17.05 -0.92 2.13
CA ALA A 21 -17.04 0.48 1.73
C ALA A 21 -18.44 1.09 1.62
N GLU A 22 -19.50 0.35 1.94
CA GLU A 22 -20.86 0.83 1.72
C GLU A 22 -21.27 1.93 2.68
N ASN A 23 -20.71 1.95 3.88
CA ASN A 23 -21.11 2.95 4.87
C ASN A 23 -19.96 3.93 5.07
N GLU A 24 -20.16 5.14 4.64
CA GLU A 24 -19.15 6.16 4.75
C GLU A 24 -19.16 6.80 6.13
N THR A 25 -18.71 6.05 7.10
CA THR A 25 -18.49 6.55 8.45
C THR A 25 -17.00 6.85 8.63
N ALA A 26 -16.67 7.56 9.73
CA ALA A 26 -15.28 7.81 10.06
C ALA A 26 -14.49 6.50 10.21
N ALA A 27 -15.14 5.47 10.73
CA ALA A 27 -14.53 4.16 10.88
C ALA A 27 -14.17 3.54 9.53
N ASN A 28 -15.04 3.73 8.53
CA ASN A 28 -14.79 3.22 7.19
C ASN A 28 -13.67 3.96 6.50
N LEU A 29 -13.56 5.28 6.72
CA LEU A 29 -12.45 6.04 6.18
C LEU A 29 -11.13 5.56 6.76
N ASN A 30 -11.08 5.31 8.06
CA ASN A 30 -9.88 4.77 8.68
C ASN A 30 -9.52 3.41 8.08
N GLU A 31 -10.51 2.57 7.83
CA GLU A 31 -10.28 1.26 7.23
C GLU A 31 -9.71 1.38 5.83
N VAL A 32 -10.28 2.28 5.03
CA VAL A 32 -9.81 2.51 3.65
C VAL A 32 -8.35 2.96 3.63
N TYR A 33 -7.98 3.84 4.55
CA TYR A 33 -6.64 4.40 4.59
C TYR A 33 -5.64 3.56 5.38
N ASN A 34 -6.09 2.48 6.02
CA ASN A 34 -5.23 1.67 6.89
C ASN A 34 -4.59 0.52 6.11
N LEU A 35 -3.34 0.68 5.71
CA LEU A 35 -2.60 -0.35 5.01
C LEU A 35 -1.94 -1.36 5.94
N LYS A 36 -2.11 -1.22 7.25
CA LYS A 36 -1.56 -2.17 8.22
C LYS A 36 -2.20 -3.55 8.10
N THR A 37 -3.37 -3.63 7.49
CA THR A 37 -4.06 -4.91 7.28
C THR A 37 -3.47 -5.73 6.14
N VAL A 38 -2.54 -5.18 5.40
CA VAL A 38 -1.88 -5.88 4.30
C VAL A 38 -1.02 -7.02 4.85
N ASN A 39 -1.10 -8.17 4.21
CA ASN A 39 -0.31 -9.34 4.63
C ASN A 39 1.14 -9.17 4.19
N MET A 40 1.99 -8.74 5.12
CA MET A 40 3.39 -8.45 4.83
C MET A 40 4.19 -9.68 4.45
N ASN A 41 3.88 -10.83 5.03
CA ASN A 41 4.58 -12.07 4.70
C ASN A 41 4.37 -12.45 3.24
N LYS A 42 3.12 -12.41 2.79
CA LYS A 42 2.78 -12.71 1.41
C LYS A 42 3.40 -11.70 0.45
N LEU A 43 3.35 -10.44 0.82
CA LEU A 43 3.89 -9.38 -0.01
C LEU A 43 5.41 -9.53 -0.15
N SER A 44 6.09 -9.80 0.95
CA SER A 44 7.53 -10.03 0.95
C SER A 44 7.93 -11.20 0.07
N GLN A 45 7.19 -12.29 0.15
CA GLN A 45 7.44 -13.47 -0.68
C GLN A 45 7.22 -13.18 -2.15
N THR A 46 6.14 -12.47 -2.46
CA THR A 46 5.80 -12.14 -3.84
C THR A 46 6.85 -11.24 -4.48
N LEU A 47 7.38 -10.30 -3.72
CA LEU A 47 8.42 -9.39 -4.21
C LEU A 47 9.81 -10.01 -4.16
N GLY A 48 9.97 -11.14 -3.48
CA GLY A 48 11.27 -11.79 -3.36
C GLY A 48 12.25 -11.00 -2.52
N LEU A 49 11.78 -10.46 -1.40
CA LEU A 49 12.63 -9.63 -0.54
C LEU A 49 13.61 -10.46 0.27
N SER A 50 14.83 -9.94 0.42
CA SER A 50 15.80 -10.51 1.36
C SER A 50 15.40 -10.14 2.80
N LYS A 51 16.07 -10.76 3.77
CA LYS A 51 15.80 -10.47 5.19
C LYS A 51 16.01 -8.99 5.50
N ASP A 52 17.09 -8.41 5.01
CA ASP A 52 17.38 -7.01 5.24
C ASP A 52 16.35 -6.11 4.59
N GLN A 53 15.91 -6.48 3.38
CA GLN A 53 14.88 -5.72 2.69
C GLN A 53 13.54 -5.79 3.43
N VAL A 54 13.20 -6.96 3.99
CA VAL A 54 11.93 -7.11 4.73
C VAL A 54 11.87 -6.12 5.88
N GLU A 55 12.96 -5.97 6.62
CA GLU A 55 13.02 -5.06 7.74
C GLU A 55 12.81 -3.61 7.29
N SER A 56 13.57 -3.19 6.30
CA SER A 56 13.45 -1.83 5.77
C SER A 56 12.09 -1.59 5.14
N PHE A 57 11.60 -2.57 4.38
CA PHE A 57 10.29 -2.51 3.75
C PHE A 57 9.19 -2.32 4.79
N ALA A 58 9.24 -3.09 5.87
CA ALA A 58 8.23 -3.01 6.92
C ALA A 58 8.22 -1.63 7.59
N GLU A 59 9.40 -1.06 7.83
CA GLU A 59 9.49 0.28 8.42
C GLU A 59 8.93 1.36 7.50
N ILE A 60 9.26 1.29 6.22
CA ILE A 60 8.75 2.25 5.24
C ILE A 60 7.23 2.11 5.12
N HIS A 61 6.75 0.88 5.05
CA HIS A 61 5.31 0.60 4.96
C HIS A 61 4.56 1.12 6.18
N LYS A 62 5.13 0.93 7.36
CA LYS A 62 4.53 1.41 8.61
C LYS A 62 4.39 2.92 8.60
N THR A 63 5.43 3.63 8.18
CA THR A 63 5.40 5.08 8.09
C THR A 63 4.38 5.56 7.06
N PHE A 64 4.37 4.92 5.90
CA PHE A 64 3.42 5.24 4.84
C PHE A 64 1.97 5.05 5.32
N SER A 65 1.71 3.93 5.98
CA SER A 65 0.39 3.64 6.52
C SER A 65 -0.06 4.68 7.54
N ALA A 66 0.85 5.08 8.43
CA ALA A 66 0.56 6.11 9.42
C ALA A 66 0.25 7.45 8.76
N GLU A 67 0.99 7.81 7.72
CA GLU A 67 0.77 9.06 7.01
C GLU A 67 -0.57 9.06 6.28
N LEU A 68 -0.96 7.92 5.70
CA LEU A 68 -2.28 7.80 5.07
C LEU A 68 -3.40 7.96 6.09
N LEU A 69 -3.26 7.33 7.25
CA LEU A 69 -4.26 7.46 8.32
C LEU A 69 -4.37 8.90 8.80
N PHE A 70 -3.27 9.59 8.87
CA PHE A 70 -3.26 10.99 9.24
C PHE A 70 -3.97 11.83 8.17
N ALA A 71 -3.70 11.53 6.89
CA ALA A 71 -4.36 12.21 5.78
C ALA A 71 -5.87 12.02 5.80
N ALA A 72 -6.33 10.86 6.27
CA ALA A 72 -7.78 10.58 6.35
C ALA A 72 -8.52 11.58 7.22
N GLN A 73 -7.83 12.23 8.16
CA GLN A 73 -8.43 13.21 9.05
C GLN A 73 -8.56 14.60 8.43
N ALA A 74 -7.87 14.84 7.33
CA ALA A 74 -7.95 16.12 6.63
C ALA A 74 -9.15 16.11 5.69
N ASN A 75 -9.46 17.26 5.11
CA ASN A 75 -10.61 17.43 4.23
C ASN A 75 -10.20 17.85 2.83
N GLY A 76 -10.97 17.40 1.84
CA GLY A 76 -10.90 17.88 0.48
C GLY A 76 -9.52 17.89 -0.13
N GLU A 77 -9.10 19.03 -0.62
CA GLU A 77 -7.82 19.17 -1.31
C GLU A 77 -6.64 18.91 -0.38
N GLU A 78 -6.76 19.27 0.87
CA GLU A 78 -5.70 19.03 1.85
C GLU A 78 -5.45 17.54 2.00
N ARG A 79 -6.51 16.75 2.09
CA ARG A 79 -6.38 15.29 2.16
C ARG A 79 -5.65 14.74 0.95
N GLN A 80 -6.05 15.19 -0.24
CA GLN A 80 -5.45 14.71 -1.46
C GLN A 80 -3.96 15.05 -1.55
N LYS A 81 -3.59 16.26 -1.13
CA LYS A 81 -2.19 16.66 -1.10
C LYS A 81 -1.38 15.79 -0.14
N MET A 82 -1.95 15.49 1.01
CA MET A 82 -1.28 14.65 2.00
C MET A 82 -1.12 13.22 1.50
N VAL A 83 -2.14 12.68 0.83
CA VAL A 83 -2.07 11.35 0.24
C VAL A 83 -0.99 11.31 -0.83
N ASP A 84 -0.99 12.28 -1.74
CA ASP A 84 0.00 12.33 -2.82
C ASP A 84 1.42 12.43 -2.27
N LYS A 85 1.60 13.25 -1.25
CA LYS A 85 2.91 13.41 -0.61
C LYS A 85 3.37 12.11 0.02
N ALA A 86 2.47 11.41 0.70
CA ALA A 86 2.78 10.14 1.34
C ALA A 86 3.16 9.08 0.29
N ILE A 87 2.43 9.02 -0.81
CA ILE A 87 2.71 8.09 -1.90
C ILE A 87 4.08 8.38 -2.50
N ASN A 88 4.37 9.64 -2.80
CA ASN A 88 5.63 10.01 -3.42
C ASN A 88 6.81 9.70 -2.50
N LYS A 89 6.66 9.94 -1.22
CA LYS A 89 7.69 9.64 -0.24
C LYS A 89 7.93 8.14 -0.12
N ASP A 90 6.85 7.36 -0.07
CA ASP A 90 6.93 5.91 -0.01
C ASP A 90 7.66 5.35 -1.24
N LEU A 91 7.30 5.82 -2.42
CA LEU A 91 7.93 5.36 -3.65
C LEU A 91 9.42 5.70 -3.70
N ALA A 92 9.80 6.86 -3.19
CA ALA A 92 11.20 7.26 -3.15
C ALA A 92 12.01 6.32 -2.26
N TYR A 93 11.50 6.01 -1.07
CA TYR A 93 12.18 5.11 -0.15
C TYR A 93 12.21 3.68 -0.68
N MET A 94 11.11 3.21 -1.25
CA MET A 94 11.06 1.86 -1.81
C MET A 94 12.02 1.73 -2.99
N ASN A 95 12.12 2.74 -3.83
CA ASN A 95 13.08 2.74 -4.93
C ASN A 95 14.52 2.61 -4.43
N TYR A 96 14.78 3.16 -3.26
CA TYR A 96 16.11 3.12 -2.67
C TYR A 96 16.48 1.72 -2.17
N ILE A 97 15.52 0.98 -1.57
CA ILE A 97 15.81 -0.31 -0.95
C ILE A 97 15.53 -1.50 -1.85
N LEU A 98 14.76 -1.33 -2.92
CA LEU A 98 14.36 -2.43 -3.79
C LEU A 98 15.19 -2.47 -5.06
N SER A 99 15.39 -3.67 -5.61
CA SER A 99 15.97 -3.80 -6.95
C SER A 99 15.02 -3.22 -7.97
N PRO A 100 15.50 -2.90 -9.20
CA PRO A 100 14.61 -2.37 -10.23
C PRO A 100 13.40 -3.25 -10.52
N ALA A 101 13.59 -4.55 -10.56
CA ALA A 101 12.47 -5.48 -10.81
C ALA A 101 11.49 -5.48 -9.63
N GLN A 102 12.01 -5.51 -8.42
CA GLN A 102 11.17 -5.47 -7.22
C GLN A 102 10.39 -4.16 -7.14
N TYR A 103 11.04 -3.07 -7.45
CA TYR A 103 10.39 -1.76 -7.42
C TYR A 103 9.24 -1.69 -8.42
N ARG A 104 9.46 -2.15 -9.66
CA ARG A 104 8.39 -2.16 -10.67
C ARG A 104 7.20 -2.98 -10.18
N ASN A 105 7.46 -4.13 -9.60
CA ASN A 105 6.39 -4.98 -9.08
C ASN A 105 5.67 -4.33 -7.92
N TYR A 106 6.43 -3.66 -7.05
CA TYR A 106 5.84 -2.94 -5.93
C TYR A 106 4.93 -1.81 -6.41
N VAL A 107 5.38 -1.04 -7.39
CA VAL A 107 4.58 0.07 -7.94
C VAL A 107 3.26 -0.44 -8.50
N MET A 108 3.29 -1.57 -9.22
CA MET A 108 2.07 -2.16 -9.76
C MET A 108 1.11 -2.57 -8.64
N LEU A 109 1.62 -3.23 -7.62
CA LEU A 109 0.79 -3.67 -6.49
C LEU A 109 0.22 -2.48 -5.73
N LEU A 110 1.03 -1.45 -5.53
CA LEU A 110 0.59 -0.25 -4.84
C LEU A 110 -0.53 0.43 -5.62
N ASN A 111 -0.35 0.61 -6.92
CA ASN A 111 -1.37 1.26 -7.75
C ASN A 111 -2.69 0.50 -7.70
N VAL A 112 -2.65 -0.82 -7.84
CA VAL A 112 -3.87 -1.62 -7.77
C VAL A 112 -4.52 -1.49 -6.41
N THR A 113 -3.74 -1.50 -5.34
CA THR A 113 -4.26 -1.35 -3.99
C THR A 113 -4.95 0.00 -3.82
N LEU A 114 -4.31 1.06 -4.27
CA LEU A 114 -4.85 2.42 -4.14
C LEU A 114 -6.15 2.57 -4.94
N ILE A 115 -6.17 2.03 -6.15
CA ILE A 115 -7.36 2.07 -6.99
C ILE A 115 -8.50 1.29 -6.34
N ASN A 116 -8.20 0.09 -5.84
CA ASN A 116 -9.22 -0.75 -5.20
C ASN A 116 -9.79 -0.10 -3.95
N ARG A 117 -9.00 0.70 -3.26
CA ARG A 117 -9.46 1.40 -2.07
C ARG A 117 -10.06 2.78 -2.36
N GLY A 118 -10.11 3.15 -3.62
CA GLY A 118 -10.66 4.45 -4.01
C GLY A 118 -9.76 5.62 -3.65
N LEU A 119 -8.47 5.38 -3.45
CA LEU A 119 -7.51 6.42 -3.11
C LEU A 119 -6.82 7.02 -4.33
N LYS A 120 -7.11 6.45 -5.49
CA LYS A 120 -6.47 6.91 -6.72
C LYS A 120 -7.41 6.77 -7.91
#